data_2e74423cbdb764f668604f7ea895b764
#
_entry.id   2e74423cbdb764f668604f7ea895b764
#
_cell.length_a   1.000
_cell.length_b   1.000
_cell.length_c   1.000
_cell.angle_alpha   90.00
_cell.angle_beta   90.00
_cell.angle_gamma   90.00
#
_symmetry.space_group_name_H-M   'P 1'
#
loop_
_entity.id
_entity.type
_entity.pdbx_description
1 polymer ?
#
loop_
_entity_poly.entity_id
_entity_poly.type
_entity_poly.pdbx_seq_one_letter_code
_entity_poly.pdbx_strand_id
1 'polypeptide(L)'
;MRTVGWRAMSTGGAATQPADATESQPVAIIDFGLPPEDMGAAMKPQQMVDLLEQHIVGQSDAKRAVAIALRNRWRRTKLDEELRADVIPKNILMIGPTGCGKTEIARRVAKMSQAPFIKVEATKFTEVGFHGQDVDKIIKDLVEVGINMTKKKQMADQRAAVKAKTESILLECLVGNKSQTADREKFVEMLNKGELEDIYIKVPVNRNGPDMPGVIFSDNGNPNVPKVGQLQDVLQMLKNTGKRNVEQEMKVKDARPLIEDMEIEKRLDMTAVTRDAIRAVEETGIVFIDEIDKICNVGERRSADASAEGVQRDLLPMIEGSSVSTRHGNIDTSFILFIASGAFHSCKPSDMLAELQASGRLPIRVQLKGLSEADLYKILTEPKNNLIRQQVELMKTEGVDIQFTDEAIREIARVAAYVNKTVENIGARRLHTVLERIVETISFDASEMSPGTTVTVDLDLVKERVSDMLEGSDLSKYII
;
A
#
# COMPACT_ATOMS: atom_id res chain seq x y z
N MET A 1 -22.11 -33.49 25.47
CA MET A 1 -21.61 -32.59 26.50
C MET A 1 -20.53 -33.30 27.30
N ARG A 2 -19.28 -33.13 26.92
CA ARG A 2 -18.11 -33.53 27.72
C ARG A 2 -17.24 -32.30 27.85
N THR A 3 -17.23 -31.76 29.03
CA THR A 3 -16.36 -30.66 29.48
C THR A 3 -14.92 -31.15 29.50
N VAL A 4 -14.05 -30.60 28.69
CA VAL A 4 -12.61 -30.82 28.73
C VAL A 4 -12.05 -29.92 29.82
N GLY A 5 -11.62 -30.52 30.94
CA GLY A 5 -11.04 -29.81 32.05
C GLY A 5 -9.61 -29.35 31.76
N TRP A 6 -9.38 -28.09 31.80
CA TRP A 6 -8.06 -27.46 31.73
C TRP A 6 -7.38 -27.55 33.10
N ARG A 7 -6.20 -28.15 33.14
CA ARG A 7 -5.38 -28.23 34.37
C ARG A 7 -4.46 -27.02 34.40
N ALA A 8 -4.76 -26.07 35.30
CA ALA A 8 -3.88 -24.96 35.59
C ALA A 8 -2.71 -25.48 36.46
N MET A 9 -1.47 -25.28 36.01
CA MET A 9 -0.29 -25.39 36.87
C MET A 9 0.01 -24.02 37.47
N SER A 10 -0.19 -23.85 38.73
CA SER A 10 0.23 -22.69 39.50
C SER A 10 1.71 -22.84 39.87
N THR A 11 2.56 -21.95 39.43
CA THR A 11 3.89 -21.74 40.00
C THR A 11 3.90 -20.41 40.74
N GLY A 12 4.33 -20.48 41.99
CA GLY A 12 4.30 -19.43 42.98
C GLY A 12 5.17 -18.21 42.66
N GLY A 13 4.79 -17.12 43.25
CA GLY A 13 5.17 -15.77 42.99
C GLY A 13 6.61 -15.38 43.28
N ALA A 14 7.01 -14.36 42.56
CA ALA A 14 7.95 -13.35 43.01
C ALA A 14 7.48 -12.01 42.42
N ALA A 15 7.19 -11.07 43.31
CA ALA A 15 6.79 -9.72 42.98
C ALA A 15 7.96 -8.99 42.29
N THR A 16 7.77 -8.60 41.05
CA THR A 16 8.62 -7.65 40.35
C THR A 16 7.81 -6.42 39.93
N GLN A 17 8.40 -5.27 40.13
CA GLN A 17 7.89 -3.92 39.93
C GLN A 17 7.36 -3.72 38.46
N PRO A 18 6.44 -2.77 38.22
CA PRO A 18 5.94 -2.51 36.90
C PRO A 18 7.08 -1.94 36.02
N ALA A 19 7.39 -2.66 34.97
CA ALA A 19 8.29 -2.23 33.93
C ALA A 19 7.63 -1.16 33.05
N ASP A 20 8.40 -0.13 32.78
CA ASP A 20 8.09 1.02 31.96
C ASP A 20 7.35 0.70 30.66
N ALA A 21 6.41 1.58 30.34
CA ALA A 21 5.74 1.65 29.05
C ALA A 21 6.78 1.77 27.93
N THR A 22 6.97 0.67 27.19
CA THR A 22 7.81 0.65 25.99
C THR A 22 7.15 1.50 24.90
N GLU A 23 7.73 2.66 24.65
CA GLU A 23 7.50 3.47 23.46
C GLU A 23 7.47 2.57 22.22
N SER A 24 6.43 2.70 21.42
CA SER A 24 6.34 2.13 20.08
C SER A 24 7.46 2.75 19.22
N GLN A 25 8.56 2.03 19.10
CA GLN A 25 9.65 2.42 18.20
C GLN A 25 9.11 2.50 16.77
N PRO A 26 9.39 3.59 16.05
CA PRO A 26 9.07 3.68 14.64
C PRO A 26 9.79 2.55 13.91
N VAL A 27 9.08 1.88 13.00
CA VAL A 27 9.59 0.81 12.14
C VAL A 27 10.95 1.24 11.61
N ALA A 28 12.01 0.60 12.08
CA ALA A 28 13.36 0.90 11.67
C ALA A 28 13.45 0.82 10.14
N ILE A 29 13.64 1.96 9.51
CA ILE A 29 14.15 2.05 8.15
C ILE A 29 15.51 1.37 8.26
N ILE A 30 15.70 0.27 7.53
CA ILE A 30 17.02 -0.38 7.47
C ILE A 30 17.94 0.66 6.86
N ASP A 31 18.77 1.24 7.71
CA ASP A 31 19.76 2.23 7.30
C ASP A 31 20.89 1.49 6.58
N PHE A 32 20.92 1.58 5.27
CA PHE A 32 21.99 1.02 4.43
C PHE A 32 23.19 1.96 4.33
N GLY A 33 23.26 3.04 5.13
CA GLY A 33 24.34 4.02 5.08
C GLY A 33 24.39 4.83 3.77
N LEU A 34 23.35 4.79 2.97
CA LEU A 34 23.18 5.60 1.75
C LEU A 34 22.18 6.73 2.03
N PRO A 35 22.41 7.94 1.47
CA PRO A 35 21.45 9.02 1.57
C PRO A 35 20.07 8.58 1.06
N PRO A 36 18.95 9.01 1.65
CA PRO A 36 17.58 8.63 1.24
C PRO A 36 17.27 8.87 -0.24
N GLU A 37 17.95 9.84 -0.84
CA GLU A 37 17.80 10.21 -2.26
C GLU A 37 18.39 9.18 -3.22
N ASP A 38 19.35 8.37 -2.78
CA ASP A 38 20.06 7.39 -3.61
C ASP A 38 19.66 5.93 -3.36
N MET A 39 18.92 5.63 -2.30
CA MET A 39 18.66 4.24 -1.87
C MET A 39 17.98 3.38 -2.94
N GLY A 40 16.98 3.90 -3.64
CA GLY A 40 16.28 3.11 -4.66
C GLY A 40 16.99 3.08 -6.02
N ALA A 41 17.71 4.14 -6.35
CA ALA A 41 18.32 4.34 -7.67
C ALA A 41 19.73 3.74 -7.78
N ALA A 42 20.49 3.68 -6.66
CA ALA A 42 21.89 3.21 -6.64
C ALA A 42 22.04 1.71 -6.42
N MET A 43 21.00 0.99 -5.99
CA MET A 43 21.08 -0.45 -5.68
C MET A 43 21.55 -1.28 -6.88
N LYS A 44 22.51 -2.17 -6.65
CA LYS A 44 22.91 -3.18 -7.63
C LYS A 44 21.77 -4.19 -7.83
N PRO A 45 21.58 -4.76 -9.04
CA PRO A 45 20.53 -5.75 -9.30
C PRO A 45 20.52 -6.92 -8.33
N GLN A 46 21.71 -7.41 -7.91
CA GLN A 46 21.82 -8.50 -6.94
C GLN A 46 21.28 -8.10 -5.57
N GLN A 47 21.62 -6.93 -5.06
CA GLN A 47 21.11 -6.43 -3.79
C GLN A 47 19.57 -6.31 -3.79
N MET A 48 19.00 -5.94 -4.94
CA MET A 48 17.56 -5.88 -5.12
C MET A 48 16.91 -7.28 -5.08
N VAL A 49 17.55 -8.26 -5.72
CA VAL A 49 17.11 -9.66 -5.66
C VAL A 49 17.17 -10.17 -4.22
N ASP A 50 18.27 -9.93 -3.50
CA ASP A 50 18.46 -10.36 -2.11
C ASP A 50 17.40 -9.77 -1.18
N LEU A 51 17.03 -8.49 -1.38
CA LEU A 51 15.94 -7.86 -0.64
C LEU A 51 14.56 -8.44 -0.98
N LEU A 52 14.32 -8.76 -2.26
CA LEU A 52 13.10 -9.44 -2.67
C LEU A 52 13.01 -10.84 -2.06
N GLU A 53 14.13 -11.54 -1.88
CA GLU A 53 14.18 -12.86 -1.25
C GLU A 53 13.72 -12.85 0.21
N GLN A 54 13.95 -11.75 0.94
CA GLN A 54 13.44 -11.59 2.31
C GLN A 54 11.90 -11.57 2.41
N HIS A 55 11.21 -11.38 1.29
CA HIS A 55 9.76 -11.21 1.26
C HIS A 55 9.04 -12.19 0.34
N ILE A 56 9.72 -12.71 -0.67
CA ILE A 56 9.13 -13.52 -1.74
C ILE A 56 9.95 -14.79 -1.90
N VAL A 57 9.32 -15.90 -1.67
CA VAL A 57 9.93 -17.21 -1.82
C VAL A 57 9.99 -17.63 -3.30
N GLY A 58 11.12 -18.13 -3.75
CA GLY A 58 11.31 -18.60 -5.12
C GLY A 58 11.25 -17.49 -6.18
N GLN A 59 10.80 -17.82 -7.38
CA GLN A 59 10.57 -16.91 -8.51
C GLN A 59 11.82 -16.10 -8.94
N SER A 60 13.00 -16.72 -8.93
CA SER A 60 14.30 -16.07 -9.19
C SER A 60 14.35 -15.32 -10.53
N ASP A 61 13.77 -15.92 -11.59
CA ASP A 61 13.77 -15.32 -12.92
C ASP A 61 12.97 -14.02 -12.97
N ALA A 62 11.81 -14.00 -12.28
CA ALA A 62 10.98 -12.80 -12.19
C ALA A 62 11.67 -11.69 -11.39
N LYS A 63 12.24 -12.01 -10.24
CA LYS A 63 13.01 -11.07 -9.42
C LYS A 63 14.16 -10.45 -10.21
N ARG A 64 14.91 -11.30 -10.93
CA ARG A 64 16.05 -10.88 -11.76
C ARG A 64 15.62 -9.97 -12.91
N ALA A 65 14.56 -10.32 -13.63
CA ALA A 65 14.06 -9.53 -14.75
C ALA A 65 13.64 -8.12 -14.31
N VAL A 66 12.91 -8.04 -13.19
CA VAL A 66 12.46 -6.74 -12.65
C VAL A 66 13.64 -5.93 -12.11
N ALA A 67 14.60 -6.56 -11.43
CA ALA A 67 15.80 -5.89 -10.94
C ALA A 67 16.63 -5.29 -12.10
N ILE A 68 16.75 -6.02 -13.23
CA ILE A 68 17.42 -5.53 -14.43
C ILE A 68 16.66 -4.36 -15.06
N ALA A 69 15.33 -4.44 -15.17
CA ALA A 69 14.50 -3.38 -15.72
C ALA A 69 14.67 -2.07 -14.94
N LEU A 70 14.60 -2.14 -13.60
CA LEU A 70 14.84 -0.96 -12.76
C LEU A 70 16.26 -0.42 -12.85
N ARG A 71 17.25 -1.30 -12.89
CA ARG A 71 18.64 -0.86 -13.05
C ARG A 71 18.87 -0.18 -14.40
N ASN A 72 18.23 -0.64 -15.47
CA ASN A 72 18.31 -0.01 -16.77
C ASN A 72 17.67 1.38 -16.76
N ARG A 73 16.57 1.59 -16.01
CA ARG A 73 16.00 2.94 -15.81
C ARG A 73 17.02 3.88 -15.14
N TRP A 74 17.66 3.43 -14.08
CA TRP A 74 18.71 4.22 -13.43
C TRP A 74 19.89 4.48 -14.37
N ARG A 75 20.35 3.49 -15.16
CA ARG A 75 21.40 3.70 -16.17
C ARG A 75 20.99 4.77 -17.17
N ARG A 76 19.72 4.76 -17.59
CA ARG A 76 19.17 5.76 -18.49
C ARG A 76 19.31 7.19 -17.94
N THR A 77 19.09 7.42 -16.64
CA THR A 77 19.24 8.76 -16.03
C THR A 77 20.69 9.27 -16.04
N LYS A 78 21.67 8.41 -16.33
CA LYS A 78 23.10 8.77 -16.43
C LYS A 78 23.57 8.97 -17.86
N LEU A 79 22.70 8.77 -18.84
CA LEU A 79 22.99 9.02 -20.26
C LEU A 79 22.85 10.49 -20.58
N ASP A 80 23.53 10.93 -21.64
CA ASP A 80 23.37 12.24 -22.24
C ASP A 80 21.93 12.43 -22.71
N GLU A 81 21.46 13.66 -22.78
CA GLU A 81 20.07 14.02 -23.03
C GLU A 81 19.56 13.44 -24.37
N GLU A 82 20.37 13.45 -25.41
CA GLU A 82 20.06 12.89 -26.71
C GLU A 82 19.81 11.37 -26.64
N LEU A 83 20.76 10.61 -26.10
CA LEU A 83 20.64 9.16 -25.92
C LEU A 83 19.54 8.78 -24.92
N ARG A 84 19.31 9.64 -23.92
CA ARG A 84 18.27 9.43 -22.94
C ARG A 84 16.87 9.46 -23.55
N ALA A 85 16.63 10.26 -24.57
CA ALA A 85 15.35 10.31 -25.28
C ALA A 85 15.08 9.02 -26.07
N ASP A 86 16.11 8.40 -26.63
CA ASP A 86 15.99 7.20 -27.47
C ASP A 86 15.87 5.89 -26.67
N VAL A 87 16.30 5.88 -25.39
CA VAL A 87 16.28 4.68 -24.57
C VAL A 87 14.94 4.54 -23.82
N ILE A 88 14.04 3.77 -24.40
CA ILE A 88 12.71 3.48 -23.82
C ILE A 88 12.79 2.31 -22.80
N PRO A 89 12.08 2.37 -21.66
CA PRO A 89 11.96 1.27 -20.72
C PRO A 89 11.39 0.02 -21.39
N LYS A 90 11.92 -1.14 -21.06
CA LYS A 90 11.38 -2.42 -21.54
C LYS A 90 10.30 -2.90 -20.56
N ASN A 91 9.05 -2.90 -20.99
CA ASN A 91 7.93 -3.38 -20.22
C ASN A 91 7.96 -4.90 -20.06
N ILE A 92 7.29 -5.39 -19.02
CA ILE A 92 7.37 -6.79 -18.57
C ILE A 92 5.98 -7.43 -18.63
N LEU A 93 5.91 -8.64 -19.17
CA LEU A 93 4.75 -9.52 -19.06
C LEU A 93 5.07 -10.68 -18.11
N MET A 94 4.37 -10.72 -16.96
CA MET A 94 4.47 -11.79 -15.98
C MET A 94 3.37 -12.83 -16.20
N ILE A 95 3.76 -14.06 -16.49
CA ILE A 95 2.85 -15.17 -16.77
C ILE A 95 2.95 -16.17 -15.63
N GLY A 96 1.85 -16.60 -15.06
CA GLY A 96 1.87 -17.64 -14.03
C GLY A 96 0.58 -17.74 -13.23
N PRO A 97 0.37 -18.84 -12.49
CA PRO A 97 -0.87 -19.10 -11.79
C PRO A 97 -1.22 -18.01 -10.77
N THR A 98 -2.47 -17.99 -10.36
CA THR A 98 -2.95 -17.07 -9.31
C THR A 98 -2.20 -17.34 -8.00
N GLY A 99 -1.90 -16.29 -7.23
CA GLY A 99 -1.25 -16.42 -5.92
C GLY A 99 0.22 -16.85 -5.92
N CYS A 100 0.92 -16.85 -7.07
CA CYS A 100 2.36 -17.15 -7.14
C CYS A 100 3.29 -15.97 -6.85
N GLY A 101 2.75 -14.79 -6.48
CA GLY A 101 3.54 -13.64 -6.07
C GLY A 101 3.73 -12.54 -7.12
N LYS A 102 3.07 -12.59 -8.30
CA LYS A 102 3.20 -11.57 -9.38
C LYS A 102 3.03 -10.13 -8.85
N THR A 103 1.90 -9.86 -8.24
CA THR A 103 1.58 -8.54 -7.68
C THR A 103 2.53 -8.12 -6.56
N GLU A 104 2.94 -9.07 -5.71
CA GLU A 104 3.82 -8.77 -4.57
C GLU A 104 5.22 -8.38 -5.03
N ILE A 105 5.76 -9.04 -6.07
CA ILE A 105 7.02 -8.64 -6.69
C ILE A 105 6.97 -7.17 -7.12
N ALA A 106 5.95 -6.79 -7.90
CA ALA A 106 5.81 -5.43 -8.41
C ALA A 106 5.66 -4.39 -7.28
N ARG A 107 4.83 -4.71 -6.26
CA ARG A 107 4.62 -3.84 -5.10
C ARG A 107 5.90 -3.61 -4.29
N ARG A 108 6.66 -4.67 -4.01
CA ARG A 108 7.92 -4.58 -3.25
C ARG A 108 8.97 -3.78 -3.99
N VAL A 109 9.08 -4.04 -5.27
CA VAL A 109 9.99 -3.31 -6.17
C VAL A 109 9.67 -1.81 -6.18
N ALA A 110 8.41 -1.44 -6.35
CA ALA A 110 8.00 -0.04 -6.32
C ALA A 110 8.32 0.62 -4.97
N LYS A 111 8.06 -0.09 -3.87
CA LYS A 111 8.39 0.41 -2.51
C LYS A 111 9.89 0.60 -2.31
N MET A 112 10.71 -0.34 -2.80
CA MET A 112 12.17 -0.25 -2.69
C MET A 112 12.76 0.88 -3.56
N SER A 113 12.20 1.11 -4.74
CA SER A 113 12.63 2.18 -5.64
C SER A 113 12.04 3.55 -5.29
N GLN A 114 11.20 3.64 -4.27
CA GLN A 114 10.46 4.86 -3.92
C GLN A 114 9.76 5.50 -5.13
N ALA A 115 9.26 4.65 -6.04
CA ALA A 115 8.61 5.07 -7.26
C ALA A 115 7.08 5.19 -7.07
N PRO A 116 6.42 6.16 -7.72
CA PRO A 116 4.97 6.16 -7.82
C PRO A 116 4.47 4.85 -8.41
N PHE A 117 3.54 4.19 -7.72
CA PHE A 117 3.06 2.86 -8.10
C PHE A 117 1.55 2.78 -8.03
N ILE A 118 0.96 2.25 -9.10
CA ILE A 118 -0.45 1.91 -9.12
C ILE A 118 -0.64 0.46 -9.58
N LYS A 119 -1.57 -0.24 -8.92
CA LYS A 119 -2.09 -1.52 -9.38
C LYS A 119 -3.51 -1.31 -9.91
N VAL A 120 -3.73 -1.78 -11.12
CA VAL A 120 -5.05 -1.79 -11.78
C VAL A 120 -5.38 -3.20 -12.27
N GLU A 121 -6.65 -3.51 -12.39
CA GLU A 121 -7.13 -4.75 -13.00
C GLU A 121 -7.66 -4.41 -14.39
N ALA A 122 -7.21 -5.14 -15.41
CA ALA A 122 -7.59 -4.90 -16.80
C ALA A 122 -9.09 -4.96 -17.03
N THR A 123 -9.79 -5.81 -16.27
CA THR A 123 -11.23 -6.02 -16.33
C THR A 123 -12.08 -4.83 -15.84
N LYS A 124 -11.48 -3.84 -15.17
CA LYS A 124 -12.20 -2.64 -14.70
C LYS A 124 -12.38 -1.60 -15.79
N PHE A 125 -11.65 -1.73 -16.89
CA PHE A 125 -11.71 -0.80 -18.01
C PHE A 125 -12.63 -1.31 -19.09
N THR A 126 -13.23 -0.39 -19.80
CA THR A 126 -14.07 -0.65 -20.97
C THR A 126 -13.61 0.26 -22.11
N GLU A 127 -13.89 -0.15 -23.34
CA GLU A 127 -13.63 0.66 -24.52
C GLU A 127 -14.27 2.06 -24.38
N VAL A 128 -13.55 3.08 -24.85
CA VAL A 128 -14.02 4.48 -24.79
C VAL A 128 -15.41 4.61 -25.42
N GLY A 129 -16.36 5.16 -24.65
CA GLY A 129 -17.74 5.34 -25.06
C GLY A 129 -18.74 4.30 -24.51
N PHE A 130 -18.26 3.24 -23.83
CA PHE A 130 -19.10 2.30 -23.09
C PHE A 130 -19.16 2.64 -21.59
N HIS A 131 -20.10 2.04 -20.87
CA HIS A 131 -20.19 2.22 -19.41
C HIS A 131 -19.04 1.49 -18.71
N GLY A 132 -18.05 2.25 -18.23
CA GLY A 132 -16.88 1.76 -17.50
C GLY A 132 -15.86 2.86 -17.27
N GLN A 133 -14.68 2.47 -16.80
CA GLN A 133 -13.60 3.41 -16.56
C GLN A 133 -12.74 3.53 -17.82
N ASP A 134 -12.43 4.77 -18.18
CA ASP A 134 -11.49 5.07 -19.24
C ASP A 134 -10.04 4.70 -18.79
N VAL A 135 -9.25 4.21 -19.73
CA VAL A 135 -7.85 3.79 -19.51
C VAL A 135 -6.97 4.95 -19.03
N ASP A 136 -7.24 6.16 -19.47
CA ASP A 136 -6.55 7.39 -19.03
C ASP A 136 -6.61 7.60 -17.51
N LYS A 137 -7.61 7.03 -16.86
CA LYS A 137 -7.72 7.08 -15.40
C LYS A 137 -6.52 6.47 -14.70
N ILE A 138 -5.85 5.49 -15.29
CA ILE A 138 -4.63 4.87 -14.74
C ILE A 138 -3.58 5.95 -14.49
N ILE A 139 -3.34 6.80 -15.48
CA ILE A 139 -2.31 7.84 -15.37
C ILE A 139 -2.77 8.97 -14.42
N LYS A 140 -4.05 9.33 -14.47
CA LYS A 140 -4.62 10.33 -13.54
C LYS A 140 -4.45 9.88 -12.08
N ASP A 141 -4.75 8.64 -11.78
CA ASP A 141 -4.60 8.06 -10.43
C ASP A 141 -3.12 7.91 -10.04
N LEU A 142 -2.23 7.55 -10.98
CA LEU A 142 -0.79 7.48 -10.75
C LEU A 142 -0.20 8.85 -10.36
N VAL A 143 -0.67 9.92 -11.00
CA VAL A 143 -0.25 11.30 -10.68
C VAL A 143 -0.67 11.68 -9.27
N GLU A 144 -1.89 11.34 -8.84
CA GLU A 144 -2.34 11.58 -7.48
C GLU A 144 -1.46 10.84 -6.44
N VAL A 145 -1.12 9.59 -6.74
CA VAL A 145 -0.19 8.82 -5.90
C VAL A 145 1.19 9.52 -5.87
N GLY A 146 1.69 9.98 -7.00
CA GLY A 146 2.96 10.71 -7.11
C GLY A 146 2.97 12.00 -6.29
N ILE A 147 1.91 12.80 -6.39
CA ILE A 147 1.76 14.06 -5.62
C ILE A 147 1.74 13.77 -4.11
N ASN A 148 0.94 12.79 -3.68
CA ASN A 148 0.87 12.41 -2.28
C ASN A 148 2.22 11.90 -1.74
N MET A 149 2.96 11.14 -2.55
CA MET A 149 4.27 10.60 -2.18
C MET A 149 5.31 11.72 -2.08
N THR A 150 5.37 12.63 -3.06
CA THR A 150 6.27 13.79 -3.08
C THR A 150 5.95 14.74 -1.93
N LYS A 151 4.66 15.02 -1.69
CA LYS A 151 4.22 15.82 -0.54
C LYS A 151 4.73 15.22 0.78
N LYS A 152 4.52 13.92 1.01
CA LYS A 152 5.00 13.23 2.22
C LYS A 152 6.51 13.28 2.37
N LYS A 153 7.26 13.13 1.29
CA LYS A 153 8.73 13.23 1.30
C LYS A 153 9.17 14.64 1.69
N GLN A 154 8.66 15.67 1.02
CA GLN A 154 9.00 17.06 1.33
C GLN A 154 8.56 17.47 2.74
N MET A 155 7.42 16.95 3.23
CA MET A 155 7.01 17.15 4.63
C MET A 155 8.01 16.53 5.60
N ALA A 156 8.49 15.31 5.35
CA ALA A 156 9.48 14.65 6.19
C ALA A 156 10.82 15.44 6.23
N ASP A 157 11.26 15.93 5.09
CA ASP A 157 12.49 16.74 4.96
C ASP A 157 12.37 18.07 5.72
N GLN A 158 11.17 18.67 5.73
CA GLN A 158 10.90 19.93 6.41
C GLN A 158 10.73 19.79 7.94
N ARG A 159 10.43 18.59 8.47
CA ARG A 159 10.16 18.38 9.91
C ARG A 159 11.28 18.87 10.81
N ALA A 160 12.55 18.56 10.48
CA ALA A 160 13.69 19.00 11.26
C ALA A 160 13.81 20.54 11.31
N ALA A 161 13.52 21.21 10.19
CA ALA A 161 13.58 22.67 10.10
C ALA A 161 12.40 23.38 10.79
N VAL A 162 11.27 22.70 10.93
CA VAL A 162 10.05 23.26 11.54
C VAL A 162 10.01 23.05 13.04
N LYS A 163 10.72 22.05 13.58
CA LYS A 163 10.69 21.69 15.00
C LYS A 163 10.93 22.89 15.94
N ALA A 164 11.96 23.68 15.69
CA ALA A 164 12.26 24.86 16.51
C ALA A 164 11.14 25.91 16.47
N LYS A 165 10.47 26.08 15.33
CA LYS A 165 9.34 27.00 15.19
C LYS A 165 8.07 26.47 15.86
N THR A 166 7.82 25.17 15.80
CA THR A 166 6.71 24.51 16.51
C THR A 166 6.85 24.70 18.01
N GLU A 167 8.04 24.52 18.56
CA GLU A 167 8.31 24.78 19.98
C GLU A 167 8.07 26.24 20.35
N SER A 168 8.45 27.19 19.49
CA SER A 168 8.17 28.61 19.71
C SER A 168 6.65 28.90 19.74
N ILE A 169 5.86 28.30 18.84
CA ILE A 169 4.41 28.47 18.79
C ILE A 169 3.74 27.82 20.01
N LEU A 170 4.18 26.63 20.42
CA LEU A 170 3.68 25.98 21.63
C LEU A 170 3.93 26.85 22.86
N LEU A 171 5.11 27.46 22.97
CA LEU A 171 5.42 28.41 24.04
C LEU A 171 4.52 29.64 24.00
N GLU A 172 4.24 30.19 22.82
CA GLU A 172 3.32 31.30 22.66
C GLU A 172 1.91 30.94 23.11
N CYS A 173 1.45 29.72 22.82
CA CYS A 173 0.14 29.22 23.26
C CYS A 173 0.07 28.96 24.77
N LEU A 174 1.19 28.55 25.40
CA LEU A 174 1.27 28.27 26.84
C LEU A 174 1.38 29.53 27.69
N VAL A 175 2.23 30.48 27.28
CA VAL A 175 2.68 31.58 28.13
C VAL A 175 2.04 32.94 27.70
N GLY A 176 1.53 33.01 26.46
CA GLY A 176 1.06 34.24 25.86
C GLY A 176 2.16 35.23 25.52
N ASN A 177 1.83 36.23 24.68
CA ASN A 177 2.80 37.16 24.10
C ASN A 177 3.41 38.18 25.10
N LYS A 178 3.04 38.16 26.39
CA LYS A 178 3.39 39.20 27.35
C LYS A 178 4.30 38.82 28.50
N SER A 179 4.85 37.59 28.51
CA SER A 179 5.67 37.09 29.62
C SER A 179 7.13 37.49 29.54
N GLN A 180 7.76 37.67 30.72
CA GLN A 180 9.17 38.03 30.83
C GLN A 180 10.08 36.84 30.36
N THR A 181 11.26 37.19 29.83
CA THR A 181 12.21 36.23 29.25
C THR A 181 12.63 35.07 30.18
N ALA A 182 12.73 35.34 31.48
CA ALA A 182 13.11 34.32 32.47
C ALA A 182 12.06 33.21 32.69
N ASP A 183 10.79 33.51 32.50
CA ASP A 183 9.73 32.50 32.60
C ASP A 183 9.70 31.65 31.34
N ARG A 184 10.03 32.18 30.20
CA ARG A 184 10.08 31.50 28.91
C ARG A 184 11.13 30.40 28.89
N GLU A 185 12.32 30.61 29.46
CA GLU A 185 13.39 29.60 29.54
C GLU A 185 12.98 28.41 30.42
N LYS A 186 12.30 28.64 31.53
CA LYS A 186 11.76 27.56 32.37
C LYS A 186 10.71 26.71 31.66
N PHE A 187 9.80 27.36 30.92
CA PHE A 187 8.78 26.62 30.14
C PHE A 187 9.42 25.82 29.01
N VAL A 188 10.51 26.27 28.38
CA VAL A 188 11.28 25.49 27.39
C VAL A 188 11.89 24.25 28.02
N GLU A 189 12.48 24.38 29.23
CA GLU A 189 13.02 23.20 29.94
C GLU A 189 11.94 22.19 30.32
N MET A 190 10.78 22.65 30.81
CA MET A 190 9.66 21.79 31.18
C MET A 190 9.02 21.13 29.95
N LEU A 191 8.96 21.84 28.80
CA LEU A 191 8.48 21.31 27.53
C LEU A 191 9.39 20.20 26.99
N ASN A 192 10.73 20.39 27.12
CA ASN A 192 11.74 19.42 26.71
C ASN A 192 11.76 18.20 27.63
N LYS A 193 11.40 18.35 28.92
CA LYS A 193 11.27 17.26 29.88
C LYS A 193 9.94 16.51 29.77
N GLY A 194 8.98 17.00 28.96
CA GLY A 194 7.67 16.39 28.79
C GLY A 194 6.67 16.66 29.94
N GLU A 195 7.01 17.53 30.89
CA GLU A 195 6.17 17.82 32.06
C GLU A 195 4.87 18.56 31.71
N LEU A 196 4.80 19.17 30.50
CA LEU A 196 3.66 19.97 30.04
C LEU A 196 2.75 19.25 29.03
N GLU A 197 3.01 17.98 28.73
CA GLU A 197 2.31 17.22 27.66
C GLU A 197 0.79 17.09 27.88
N ASP A 198 0.33 17.05 29.13
CA ASP A 198 -1.09 16.91 29.48
C ASP A 198 -1.82 18.25 29.71
N ILE A 199 -1.16 19.39 29.57
CA ILE A 199 -1.77 20.72 29.73
C ILE A 199 -2.59 21.05 28.48
N TYR A 200 -3.77 21.64 28.70
CA TYR A 200 -4.63 22.12 27.63
C TYR A 200 -4.18 23.50 27.14
N ILE A 201 -4.04 23.63 25.83
CA ILE A 201 -3.70 24.89 25.14
C ILE A 201 -4.72 25.18 24.05
N LYS A 202 -4.87 26.47 23.72
CA LYS A 202 -5.69 26.90 22.59
C LYS A 202 -4.82 27.07 21.36
N VAL A 203 -5.07 26.24 20.36
CA VAL A 203 -4.32 26.24 19.09
C VAL A 203 -5.21 26.84 18.01
N PRO A 204 -4.75 27.83 17.24
CA PRO A 204 -5.47 28.34 16.08
C PRO A 204 -5.40 27.29 14.94
N VAL A 205 -6.48 26.55 14.73
CA VAL A 205 -6.58 25.54 13.68
C VAL A 205 -7.23 26.13 12.44
N ASN A 206 -6.52 26.09 11.30
CA ASN A 206 -7.10 26.40 10.00
C ASN A 206 -7.93 25.20 9.53
N ARG A 207 -9.24 25.26 9.68
CA ARG A 207 -10.12 24.31 8.99
C ARG A 207 -10.24 24.71 7.52
N ASN A 208 -9.35 24.16 6.67
CA ASN A 208 -9.53 24.15 5.23
C ASN A 208 -10.41 22.96 4.87
N GLY A 209 -11.72 23.13 4.91
CA GLY A 209 -12.65 22.16 4.41
C GLY A 209 -14.06 22.77 4.35
N PRO A 210 -14.80 22.53 3.28
CA PRO A 210 -16.21 22.86 3.27
C PRO A 210 -16.95 21.81 4.09
N ASP A 211 -17.07 21.99 5.39
CA ASP A 211 -18.21 21.43 6.14
C ASP A 211 -19.45 22.23 5.73
N MET A 212 -19.89 22.02 4.49
CA MET A 212 -21.25 22.33 4.11
C MET A 212 -22.07 21.05 4.21
N PRO A 213 -23.06 20.96 5.12
CA PRO A 213 -24.11 19.98 4.98
C PRO A 213 -24.73 20.22 3.61
N GLY A 214 -24.81 19.15 2.78
CA GLY A 214 -25.14 19.21 1.38
C GLY A 214 -26.35 20.08 1.10
N VAL A 215 -26.12 21.23 0.49
CA VAL A 215 -27.19 21.97 -0.18
C VAL A 215 -27.45 21.27 -1.49
N ILE A 216 -28.37 20.30 -1.45
CA ILE A 216 -28.92 19.66 -2.63
C ILE A 216 -29.74 20.76 -3.34
N PHE A 217 -29.19 21.30 -4.42
CA PHE A 217 -29.99 22.11 -5.33
C PHE A 217 -30.93 21.16 -6.08
N SER A 218 -32.13 20.98 -5.54
CA SER A 218 -33.24 20.37 -6.28
C SER A 218 -33.76 21.41 -7.25
N ASP A 219 -33.61 21.12 -8.53
CA ASP A 219 -34.19 21.88 -9.63
C ASP A 219 -35.69 21.58 -9.71
N ASN A 220 -36.46 22.16 -8.82
CA ASN A 220 -37.92 22.16 -8.85
C ASN A 220 -38.40 23.61 -8.86
N GLY A 221 -38.34 24.26 -10.03
CA GLY A 221 -39.28 25.30 -10.48
C GLY A 221 -39.67 26.41 -9.52
N ASN A 222 -38.87 26.76 -8.51
CA ASN A 222 -39.23 27.78 -7.51
C ASN A 222 -38.63 29.15 -7.89
N PRO A 223 -39.42 30.24 -8.06
CA PRO A 223 -38.98 31.52 -8.59
C PRO A 223 -38.03 32.32 -7.67
N ASN A 224 -37.61 31.78 -6.54
CA ASN A 224 -36.75 32.46 -5.56
C ASN A 224 -35.27 31.99 -5.59
N VAL A 225 -34.81 31.28 -6.65
CA VAL A 225 -33.41 30.92 -6.82
C VAL A 225 -32.62 32.11 -7.37
N PRO A 226 -31.52 32.56 -6.73
CA PRO A 226 -30.71 33.68 -7.22
C PRO A 226 -30.12 33.35 -8.60
N LYS A 227 -30.22 34.28 -9.53
CA LYS A 227 -29.65 34.14 -10.88
C LYS A 227 -28.12 33.97 -10.83
N VAL A 228 -27.56 33.24 -11.82
CA VAL A 228 -26.14 32.85 -11.93
C VAL A 228 -25.12 33.97 -11.65
N GLY A 229 -25.44 35.22 -11.87
CA GLY A 229 -24.59 36.39 -11.54
C GLY A 229 -24.42 36.63 -10.04
N GLN A 230 -25.42 36.35 -9.21
CA GLN A 230 -25.35 36.48 -7.76
C GLN A 230 -24.61 35.30 -7.09
N LEU A 231 -24.51 34.16 -7.75
CA LEU A 231 -23.73 33.01 -7.30
C LEU A 231 -22.22 33.30 -7.34
N GLN A 232 -21.72 34.08 -8.30
CA GLN A 232 -20.33 34.49 -8.34
C GLN A 232 -19.94 35.41 -7.19
N ASP A 233 -20.82 36.33 -6.82
CA ASP A 233 -20.58 37.24 -5.68
C ASP A 233 -20.64 36.48 -4.34
N VAL A 234 -21.56 35.53 -4.21
CA VAL A 234 -21.65 34.65 -3.03
C VAL A 234 -20.42 33.71 -2.93
N LEU A 235 -19.95 33.16 -4.05
CA LEU A 235 -18.71 32.35 -4.10
C LEU A 235 -17.46 33.19 -3.82
N GLN A 236 -17.45 34.48 -4.22
CA GLN A 236 -16.35 35.39 -3.93
C GLN A 236 -16.39 35.88 -2.47
N MET A 237 -17.58 36.10 -1.89
CA MET A 237 -17.74 36.32 -0.46
C MET A 237 -17.37 35.09 0.38
N LEU A 238 -17.73 33.89 -0.02
CA LEU A 238 -17.32 32.62 0.62
C LEU A 238 -15.82 32.41 0.56
N LYS A 239 -15.16 32.71 -0.57
CA LYS A 239 -13.69 32.68 -0.67
C LYS A 239 -13.01 33.68 0.27
N ASN A 240 -13.57 34.82 0.49
CA ASN A 240 -13.03 35.84 1.40
C ASN A 240 -13.38 35.59 2.89
N THR A 241 -14.40 34.78 3.18
CA THR A 241 -14.80 34.43 4.56
C THR A 241 -14.08 33.13 5.03
N GLY A 242 -13.33 32.47 4.17
CA GLY A 242 -12.77 31.10 4.35
C GLY A 242 -11.52 30.98 5.24
N LYS A 243 -11.12 32.02 5.99
CA LYS A 243 -10.03 31.89 6.99
C LYS A 243 -10.56 32.24 8.39
N ARG A 244 -11.47 31.44 8.91
CA ARG A 244 -11.75 31.43 10.33
C ARG A 244 -10.72 30.57 11.04
N ASN A 245 -9.74 31.22 11.68
CA ASN A 245 -8.93 30.55 12.71
C ASN A 245 -9.90 30.19 13.85
N VAL A 246 -10.28 28.95 13.95
CA VAL A 246 -11.05 28.44 15.08
C VAL A 246 -10.04 28.01 16.12
N GLU A 247 -10.05 28.66 17.29
CA GLU A 247 -9.26 28.21 18.42
C GLU A 247 -9.85 26.91 18.94
N GLN A 248 -9.06 25.85 18.91
CA GLN A 248 -9.43 24.56 19.45
C GLN A 248 -8.59 24.28 20.69
N GLU A 249 -9.26 23.90 21.78
CA GLU A 249 -8.60 23.53 23.02
C GLU A 249 -8.21 22.04 22.99
N MET A 250 -6.91 21.75 23.14
CA MET A 250 -6.37 20.39 23.11
C MET A 250 -5.11 20.27 23.98
N LYS A 251 -4.71 19.05 24.30
CA LYS A 251 -3.48 18.79 25.07
C LYS A 251 -2.24 19.09 24.23
N VAL A 252 -1.14 19.51 24.88
CA VAL A 252 0.14 19.81 24.21
C VAL A 252 0.63 18.64 23.38
N LYS A 253 0.52 17.40 23.86
CA LYS A 253 0.90 16.18 23.13
C LYS A 253 0.17 16.02 21.79
N ASP A 254 -1.10 16.41 21.73
CA ASP A 254 -1.94 16.32 20.53
C ASP A 254 -1.76 17.56 19.63
N ALA A 255 -1.45 18.70 20.24
CA ALA A 255 -1.21 19.97 19.54
C ALA A 255 0.14 19.99 18.81
N ARG A 256 1.19 19.36 19.36
CA ARG A 256 2.54 19.33 18.78
C ARG A 256 2.56 18.81 17.33
N PRO A 257 2.08 17.60 17.01
CA PRO A 257 2.06 17.09 15.64
C PRO A 257 1.17 17.94 14.71
N LEU A 258 0.06 18.46 15.24
CA LEU A 258 -0.85 19.31 14.45
C LEU A 258 -0.19 20.64 14.05
N ILE A 259 0.49 21.31 14.97
CA ILE A 259 1.22 22.56 14.68
C ILE A 259 2.40 22.29 13.73
N GLU A 260 3.13 21.17 13.91
CA GLU A 260 4.18 20.75 12.98
C GLU A 260 3.63 20.63 11.56
N ASP A 261 2.57 19.86 11.37
CA ASP A 261 1.95 19.66 10.06
C ASP A 261 1.44 20.97 9.45
N MET A 262 0.81 21.85 10.24
CA MET A 262 0.37 23.17 9.79
C MET A 262 1.55 24.06 9.35
N GLU A 263 2.65 24.10 10.09
CA GLU A 263 3.82 24.91 9.74
C GLU A 263 4.57 24.34 8.54
N ILE A 264 4.60 23.01 8.38
CA ILE A 264 5.12 22.36 7.17
C ILE A 264 4.24 22.71 5.97
N GLU A 265 2.92 22.61 6.08
CA GLU A 265 2.01 22.96 4.98
C GLU A 265 2.12 24.42 4.53
N LYS A 266 2.35 25.35 5.45
CA LYS A 266 2.60 26.77 5.10
C LYS A 266 3.89 26.98 4.31
N ARG A 267 4.90 26.11 4.48
CA ARG A 267 6.18 26.19 3.78
C ARG A 267 6.23 25.42 2.45
N LEU A 268 5.28 24.48 2.27
CA LEU A 268 5.20 23.73 1.04
C LEU A 268 4.67 24.58 -0.12
N ASP A 269 5.48 24.71 -1.17
CA ASP A 269 5.02 25.21 -2.45
C ASP A 269 4.34 24.07 -3.23
N MET A 270 3.01 24.05 -3.21
CA MET A 270 2.22 23.03 -3.90
C MET A 270 2.49 22.99 -5.40
N THR A 271 2.92 24.10 -6.01
CA THR A 271 3.28 24.16 -7.43
C THR A 271 4.59 23.40 -7.68
N ALA A 272 5.58 23.62 -6.81
CA ALA A 272 6.83 22.87 -6.87
C ALA A 272 6.60 21.37 -6.58
N VAL A 273 5.80 21.02 -5.55
CA VAL A 273 5.41 19.63 -5.24
C VAL A 273 4.79 18.95 -6.46
N THR A 274 3.85 19.61 -7.12
CA THR A 274 3.15 19.07 -8.30
C THR A 274 4.12 18.86 -9.46
N ARG A 275 4.98 19.83 -9.75
CA ARG A 275 6.00 19.72 -10.83
C ARG A 275 6.96 18.56 -10.56
N ASP A 276 7.48 18.45 -9.33
CA ASP A 276 8.40 17.38 -8.96
C ASP A 276 7.72 16.01 -8.98
N ALA A 277 6.43 15.94 -8.60
CA ALA A 277 5.62 14.74 -8.68
C ALA A 277 5.37 14.30 -10.13
N ILE A 278 5.03 15.23 -11.03
CA ILE A 278 4.86 14.93 -12.46
C ILE A 278 6.16 14.34 -13.03
N ARG A 279 7.28 15.00 -12.77
CA ARG A 279 8.58 14.50 -13.22
C ARG A 279 8.89 13.11 -12.64
N ALA A 280 8.59 12.87 -11.36
CA ALA A 280 8.77 11.55 -10.74
C ALA A 280 7.87 10.49 -11.38
N VAL A 281 6.62 10.83 -11.72
CA VAL A 281 5.70 9.93 -12.41
C VAL A 281 6.21 9.58 -13.81
N GLU A 282 6.58 10.56 -14.60
CA GLU A 282 7.08 10.36 -15.96
C GLU A 282 8.38 9.54 -15.99
N GLU A 283 9.34 9.88 -15.14
CA GLU A 283 10.67 9.24 -15.14
C GLU A 283 10.72 7.91 -14.39
N THR A 284 9.97 7.76 -13.27
CA THR A 284 10.08 6.61 -12.36
C THR A 284 8.77 5.87 -12.11
N GLY A 285 7.62 6.34 -12.62
CA GLY A 285 6.32 5.73 -12.41
C GLY A 285 6.26 4.24 -12.82
N ILE A 286 5.51 3.44 -12.08
CA ILE A 286 5.31 2.02 -12.35
C ILE A 286 3.81 1.74 -12.35
N VAL A 287 3.31 1.20 -13.45
CA VAL A 287 1.93 0.73 -13.60
C VAL A 287 1.91 -0.79 -13.64
N PHE A 288 1.19 -1.41 -12.72
CA PHE A 288 0.98 -2.84 -12.71
C PHE A 288 -0.44 -3.15 -13.17
N ILE A 289 -0.56 -3.79 -14.33
CA ILE A 289 -1.84 -4.21 -14.93
C ILE A 289 -2.03 -5.69 -14.63
N ASP A 290 -2.98 -6.01 -13.74
CA ASP A 290 -3.31 -7.38 -13.37
C ASP A 290 -4.43 -7.94 -14.28
N GLU A 291 -4.49 -9.25 -14.40
CA GLU A 291 -5.53 -9.97 -15.15
C GLU A 291 -5.65 -9.58 -16.63
N ILE A 292 -4.50 -9.28 -17.29
CA ILE A 292 -4.49 -8.90 -18.71
C ILE A 292 -5.02 -10.04 -19.62
N ASP A 293 -4.91 -11.28 -19.18
CA ASP A 293 -5.44 -12.46 -19.87
C ASP A 293 -6.96 -12.46 -19.96
N LYS A 294 -7.68 -11.75 -19.09
CA LYS A 294 -9.14 -11.64 -19.10
C LYS A 294 -9.68 -10.75 -20.21
N ILE A 295 -8.85 -9.88 -20.75
CA ILE A 295 -9.18 -9.03 -21.90
C ILE A 295 -8.60 -9.57 -23.22
N CYS A 296 -8.09 -10.82 -23.23
CA CYS A 296 -7.66 -11.50 -24.44
C CYS A 296 -8.85 -12.22 -25.10
N ASN A 297 -8.95 -12.13 -26.43
CA ASN A 297 -9.99 -12.80 -27.19
C ASN A 297 -9.71 -14.29 -27.32
N VAL A 298 -10.66 -15.12 -26.89
CA VAL A 298 -10.63 -16.58 -27.07
C VAL A 298 -11.74 -16.99 -28.02
N GLY A 299 -11.50 -16.87 -29.35
CA GLY A 299 -12.34 -17.44 -30.41
C GLY A 299 -13.62 -16.69 -30.78
N GLU A 300 -14.21 -17.06 -31.90
CA GLU A 300 -15.31 -16.44 -32.67
C GLU A 300 -16.65 -16.21 -31.92
N ARG A 301 -16.69 -15.52 -30.78
CA ARG A 301 -17.96 -15.27 -30.06
C ARG A 301 -18.20 -13.83 -29.62
N ARG A 302 -19.08 -13.14 -30.42
CA ARG A 302 -20.09 -12.15 -30.03
C ARG A 302 -19.69 -10.91 -29.20
N SER A 303 -20.34 -9.84 -29.45
CA SER A 303 -20.32 -8.44 -28.93
C SER A 303 -19.58 -8.11 -27.62
N ALA A 304 -19.43 -9.03 -26.67
CA ALA A 304 -18.61 -8.85 -25.47
C ALA A 304 -17.09 -8.91 -25.77
N ASP A 305 -16.69 -9.63 -26.83
CA ASP A 305 -15.29 -9.78 -27.23
C ASP A 305 -14.75 -8.50 -27.89
N ALA A 306 -15.61 -7.74 -28.57
CA ALA A 306 -15.23 -6.45 -29.16
C ALA A 306 -14.80 -5.43 -28.08
N SER A 307 -15.49 -5.40 -26.94
CA SER A 307 -15.14 -4.52 -25.82
C SER A 307 -13.79 -4.88 -25.17
N ALA A 308 -13.46 -6.17 -25.06
CA ALA A 308 -12.20 -6.63 -24.53
C ALA A 308 -11.00 -6.27 -25.45
N GLU A 309 -11.18 -6.41 -26.77
CA GLU A 309 -10.19 -5.98 -27.75
C GLU A 309 -10.05 -4.46 -27.76
N GLY A 310 -11.14 -3.72 -27.60
CA GLY A 310 -11.15 -2.27 -27.47
C GLY A 310 -10.26 -1.79 -26.33
N VAL A 311 -10.38 -2.42 -25.13
CA VAL A 311 -9.50 -2.09 -23.98
C VAL A 311 -8.01 -2.32 -24.30
N GLN A 312 -7.67 -3.40 -25.02
CA GLN A 312 -6.26 -3.61 -25.43
C GLN A 312 -5.80 -2.52 -26.39
N ARG A 313 -6.65 -2.06 -27.33
CA ARG A 313 -6.35 -0.98 -28.26
C ARG A 313 -6.19 0.36 -27.53
N ASP A 314 -7.00 0.62 -26.50
CA ASP A 314 -6.90 1.84 -25.68
C ASP A 314 -5.65 1.83 -24.77
N LEU A 315 -5.23 0.66 -24.29
CA LEU A 315 -3.97 0.51 -23.54
C LEU A 315 -2.71 0.69 -24.41
N LEU A 316 -2.79 0.38 -25.69
CA LEU A 316 -1.63 0.36 -26.56
C LEU A 316 -0.93 1.73 -26.66
N PRO A 317 -1.62 2.86 -26.96
CA PRO A 317 -0.97 4.17 -27.00
C PRO A 317 -0.29 4.54 -25.68
N MET A 318 -0.91 4.21 -24.56
CA MET A 318 -0.35 4.48 -23.23
C MET A 318 0.94 3.70 -22.98
N ILE A 319 1.00 2.43 -23.39
CA ILE A 319 2.18 1.57 -23.26
C ILE A 319 3.26 1.93 -24.29
N GLU A 320 2.86 2.48 -25.44
CA GLU A 320 3.77 2.95 -26.50
C GLU A 320 4.44 4.29 -26.18
N GLY A 321 3.81 5.09 -25.36
CA GLY A 321 4.18 6.45 -25.07
C GLY A 321 3.22 7.43 -25.72
N SER A 322 2.40 8.08 -24.92
CA SER A 322 1.43 9.10 -25.32
C SER A 322 1.35 10.19 -24.26
N SER A 323 0.78 11.32 -24.63
CA SER A 323 0.50 12.41 -23.71
C SER A 323 -0.93 12.30 -23.19
N VAL A 324 -1.08 12.06 -21.88
CA VAL A 324 -2.38 11.97 -21.20
C VAL A 324 -2.68 13.26 -20.47
N SER A 325 -3.84 13.86 -20.74
CA SER A 325 -4.27 15.10 -20.09
C SER A 325 -4.84 14.83 -18.70
N THR A 326 -4.29 15.51 -17.71
CA THR A 326 -4.75 15.43 -16.32
C THR A 326 -5.07 16.83 -15.77
N ARG A 327 -5.73 16.91 -14.61
CA ARG A 327 -5.99 18.21 -13.95
C ARG A 327 -4.73 18.97 -13.53
N HIS A 328 -3.58 18.28 -13.49
CA HIS A 328 -2.28 18.84 -13.11
C HIS A 328 -1.38 19.17 -14.30
N GLY A 329 -1.82 18.88 -15.52
CA GLY A 329 -1.10 19.07 -16.77
C GLY A 329 -1.05 17.78 -17.60
N ASN A 330 -0.36 17.84 -18.72
CA ASN A 330 -0.15 16.70 -19.60
C ASN A 330 1.01 15.85 -19.08
N ILE A 331 0.86 14.54 -19.13
CA ILE A 331 1.83 13.54 -18.63
C ILE A 331 2.29 12.70 -19.81
N ASP A 332 3.59 12.63 -20.03
CA ASP A 332 4.20 11.74 -21.01
C ASP A 332 4.39 10.34 -20.41
N THR A 333 3.80 9.34 -21.04
CA THR A 333 3.86 7.95 -20.58
C THR A 333 5.06 7.17 -21.12
N SER A 334 5.87 7.75 -22.00
CA SER A 334 6.97 7.09 -22.75
C SER A 334 7.99 6.39 -21.82
N PHE A 335 8.19 6.90 -20.60
CA PHE A 335 9.20 6.37 -19.68
C PHE A 335 8.60 5.71 -18.43
N ILE A 336 7.28 5.59 -18.35
CA ILE A 336 6.59 4.83 -17.33
C ILE A 336 6.84 3.33 -17.57
N LEU A 337 7.13 2.58 -16.53
CA LEU A 337 7.31 1.13 -16.61
C LEU A 337 5.96 0.43 -16.45
N PHE A 338 5.52 -0.25 -17.49
CA PHE A 338 4.34 -1.09 -17.46
C PHE A 338 4.73 -2.55 -17.17
N ILE A 339 4.09 -3.14 -16.17
CA ILE A 339 4.22 -4.54 -15.82
C ILE A 339 2.83 -5.16 -15.94
N ALA A 340 2.59 -5.90 -17.01
CA ALA A 340 1.35 -6.64 -17.20
C ALA A 340 1.46 -8.02 -16.55
N SER A 341 0.37 -8.54 -16.00
CA SER A 341 0.32 -9.88 -15.42
C SER A 341 -0.97 -10.62 -15.76
N GLY A 342 -0.84 -11.92 -15.98
CA GLY A 342 -1.96 -12.80 -16.26
C GLY A 342 -1.66 -14.25 -15.88
N ALA A 343 -2.72 -15.03 -15.67
CA ALA A 343 -2.62 -16.46 -15.43
C ALA A 343 -2.51 -17.25 -16.75
N PHE A 344 -3.16 -16.75 -17.79
CA PHE A 344 -3.19 -17.37 -19.13
C PHE A 344 -3.65 -18.84 -19.13
N HIS A 345 -4.71 -19.13 -18.33
CA HIS A 345 -5.31 -20.46 -18.28
C HIS A 345 -6.21 -20.73 -19.49
N SER A 346 -7.03 -19.76 -19.86
CA SER A 346 -8.02 -19.87 -20.93
C SER A 346 -7.53 -19.36 -22.28
N CYS A 347 -6.49 -18.55 -22.31
CA CYS A 347 -5.88 -17.99 -23.50
C CYS A 347 -4.37 -18.12 -23.46
N LYS A 348 -3.71 -17.86 -24.56
CA LYS A 348 -2.23 -17.80 -24.65
C LYS A 348 -1.78 -16.35 -24.78
N PRO A 349 -0.54 -16.03 -24.38
CA PRO A 349 0.02 -14.70 -24.64
C PRO A 349 0.05 -14.30 -26.14
N SER A 350 -0.04 -15.28 -27.04
CA SER A 350 -0.19 -15.07 -28.49
C SER A 350 -1.58 -14.60 -28.93
N ASP A 351 -2.56 -14.69 -28.05
CA ASP A 351 -3.93 -14.29 -28.35
C ASP A 351 -4.20 -12.80 -27.99
N MET A 352 -3.18 -12.13 -27.42
CA MET A 352 -3.17 -10.68 -27.27
C MET A 352 -2.94 -10.01 -28.60
N LEU A 353 -3.30 -8.71 -28.72
CA LEU A 353 -2.94 -7.92 -29.90
C LEU A 353 -1.44 -8.03 -30.22
N ALA A 354 -1.09 -8.19 -31.50
CA ALA A 354 0.27 -8.42 -31.93
C ALA A 354 1.24 -7.31 -31.46
N GLU A 355 0.75 -6.08 -31.41
CA GLU A 355 1.47 -4.89 -30.98
C GLU A 355 1.83 -4.92 -29.48
N LEU A 356 1.00 -5.57 -28.64
CA LEU A 356 1.25 -5.76 -27.22
C LEU A 356 2.16 -6.96 -26.92
N GLN A 357 2.36 -7.87 -27.88
CA GLN A 357 3.14 -9.08 -27.68
C GLN A 357 4.66 -8.79 -27.51
N ALA A 358 5.46 -9.87 -27.39
CA ALA A 358 6.90 -9.80 -27.18
C ALA A 358 7.69 -9.13 -28.31
N SER A 359 7.19 -9.19 -29.54
CA SER A 359 7.73 -8.44 -30.68
C SER A 359 7.38 -6.95 -30.64
N GLY A 360 6.44 -6.56 -29.78
CA GLY A 360 5.96 -5.19 -29.63
C GLY A 360 6.37 -4.55 -28.31
N ARG A 361 5.38 -4.19 -27.49
CA ARG A 361 5.57 -3.33 -26.30
C ARG A 361 5.81 -4.05 -24.98
N LEU A 362 5.60 -5.39 -24.91
CA LEU A 362 5.90 -6.22 -23.73
C LEU A 362 7.03 -7.24 -24.05
N PRO A 363 8.26 -6.76 -24.33
CA PRO A 363 9.34 -7.60 -24.84
C PRO A 363 9.90 -8.57 -23.80
N ILE A 364 9.78 -8.27 -22.50
CA ILE A 364 10.30 -9.13 -21.44
C ILE A 364 9.18 -10.03 -20.95
N ARG A 365 9.27 -11.32 -21.26
CA ARG A 365 8.33 -12.34 -20.73
C ARG A 365 8.97 -13.11 -19.59
N VAL A 366 8.27 -13.17 -18.47
CA VAL A 366 8.72 -13.90 -17.28
C VAL A 366 7.66 -14.89 -16.88
N GLN A 367 8.03 -16.16 -16.79
CA GLN A 367 7.15 -17.23 -16.36
C GLN A 367 7.38 -17.52 -14.88
N LEU A 368 6.36 -17.32 -14.07
CA LEU A 368 6.36 -17.70 -12.66
C LEU A 368 5.84 -19.13 -12.53
N LYS A 369 6.48 -19.89 -11.66
CA LYS A 369 6.10 -21.28 -11.38
C LYS A 369 5.02 -21.33 -10.31
N GLY A 370 4.17 -22.35 -10.36
CA GLY A 370 3.29 -22.68 -9.26
C GLY A 370 4.09 -22.99 -7.99
N LEU A 371 3.52 -22.69 -6.84
CA LEU A 371 4.17 -22.92 -5.55
C LEU A 371 4.10 -24.40 -5.17
N SER A 372 5.23 -24.96 -4.78
CA SER A 372 5.32 -26.31 -4.21
C SER A 372 4.98 -26.31 -2.72
N GLU A 373 4.77 -27.46 -2.12
CA GLU A 373 4.60 -27.61 -0.66
C GLU A 373 5.77 -27.00 0.11
N ALA A 374 7.00 -27.24 -0.35
CA ALA A 374 8.20 -26.65 0.23
C ALA A 374 8.22 -25.13 0.15
N ASP A 375 7.72 -24.55 -0.97
CA ASP A 375 7.61 -23.11 -1.10
C ASP A 375 6.55 -22.53 -0.16
N LEU A 376 5.42 -23.22 0.01
CA LEU A 376 4.35 -22.84 0.93
C LEU A 376 4.83 -22.87 2.40
N TYR A 377 5.60 -23.89 2.79
CA TYR A 377 6.23 -23.94 4.10
C TYR A 377 7.20 -22.77 4.31
N LYS A 378 8.04 -22.47 3.33
CA LYS A 378 8.94 -21.32 3.40
C LYS A 378 8.19 -19.99 3.51
N ILE A 379 7.07 -19.83 2.80
CA ILE A 379 6.22 -18.63 2.90
C ILE A 379 5.66 -18.42 4.32
N LEU A 380 5.41 -19.51 5.05
CA LEU A 380 4.97 -19.45 6.45
C LEU A 380 6.09 -19.10 7.43
N THR A 381 7.37 -19.37 7.09
CA THR A 381 8.48 -19.31 8.03
C THR A 381 9.53 -18.25 7.71
N GLU A 382 9.97 -18.12 6.45
CA GLU A 382 11.14 -17.31 6.08
C GLU A 382 10.87 -15.79 5.99
N PRO A 383 9.74 -15.30 5.41
CA PRO A 383 9.51 -13.87 5.26
C PRO A 383 9.48 -13.13 6.59
N LYS A 384 10.08 -11.92 6.63
CA LYS A 384 10.15 -11.08 7.83
C LYS A 384 8.78 -10.88 8.51
N ASN A 385 7.72 -10.74 7.72
CA ASN A 385 6.34 -10.61 8.18
C ASN A 385 5.53 -11.79 7.63
N ASN A 386 5.92 -13.01 7.99
CA ASN A 386 5.20 -14.22 7.59
C ASN A 386 3.83 -14.32 8.27
N LEU A 387 2.96 -15.20 7.73
CA LEU A 387 1.57 -15.32 8.21
C LEU A 387 1.48 -15.84 9.64
N ILE A 388 2.38 -16.73 10.05
CA ILE A 388 2.43 -17.24 11.44
C ILE A 388 2.72 -16.08 12.40
N ARG A 389 3.74 -15.25 12.10
CA ARG A 389 4.07 -14.09 12.91
C ARG A 389 2.90 -13.10 12.99
N GLN A 390 2.19 -12.88 11.88
CA GLN A 390 1.01 -12.01 11.88
C GLN A 390 -0.06 -12.50 12.85
N GLN A 391 -0.35 -13.80 12.87
CA GLN A 391 -1.31 -14.38 13.81
C GLN A 391 -0.83 -14.28 15.26
N VAL A 392 0.46 -14.54 15.52
CA VAL A 392 1.03 -14.38 16.86
C VAL A 392 0.89 -12.94 17.37
N GLU A 393 1.25 -11.94 16.55
CA GLU A 393 1.15 -10.54 16.97
C GLU A 393 -0.30 -10.08 17.11
N LEU A 394 -1.24 -10.60 16.31
CA LEU A 394 -2.68 -10.33 16.47
C LEU A 394 -3.19 -10.86 17.82
N MET A 395 -2.88 -12.11 18.20
CA MET A 395 -3.33 -12.68 19.46
C MET A 395 -2.69 -12.00 20.67
N LYS A 396 -1.47 -11.51 20.56
CA LYS A 396 -0.82 -10.73 21.61
C LYS A 396 -1.58 -9.44 21.97
N THR A 397 -2.33 -8.85 21.04
CA THR A 397 -3.13 -7.66 21.34
C THR A 397 -4.23 -7.94 22.36
N GLU A 398 -4.71 -9.19 22.40
CA GLU A 398 -5.69 -9.69 23.39
C GLU A 398 -5.00 -10.31 24.64
N GLY A 399 -3.66 -10.24 24.71
CA GLY A 399 -2.90 -10.84 25.82
C GLY A 399 -2.75 -12.36 25.73
N VAL A 400 -3.06 -12.98 24.58
CA VAL A 400 -2.92 -14.42 24.33
C VAL A 400 -1.63 -14.69 23.57
N ASP A 401 -0.80 -15.62 24.04
CA ASP A 401 0.42 -16.06 23.38
C ASP A 401 0.15 -17.35 22.60
N ILE A 402 0.04 -17.26 21.26
CA ILE A 402 -0.16 -18.42 20.40
C ILE A 402 1.18 -18.92 19.87
N GLN A 403 1.43 -20.22 19.96
CA GLN A 403 2.65 -20.86 19.52
C GLN A 403 2.33 -21.97 18.53
N PHE A 404 3.01 -21.98 17.38
CA PHE A 404 2.88 -23.01 16.36
C PHE A 404 4.07 -23.97 16.41
N THR A 405 3.83 -25.28 16.46
CA THR A 405 4.91 -26.26 16.33
C THR A 405 5.36 -26.37 14.88
N ASP A 406 6.61 -26.77 14.64
CA ASP A 406 7.12 -26.95 13.28
C ASP A 406 6.34 -28.02 12.50
N GLU A 407 5.89 -29.07 13.19
CA GLU A 407 5.04 -30.13 12.63
C GLU A 407 3.68 -29.57 12.17
N ALA A 408 3.08 -28.69 12.97
CA ALA A 408 1.84 -28.00 12.60
C ALA A 408 2.02 -27.14 11.36
N ILE A 409 3.11 -26.37 11.29
CA ILE A 409 3.40 -25.51 10.13
C ILE A 409 3.60 -26.35 8.86
N ARG A 410 4.29 -27.48 8.95
CA ARG A 410 4.45 -28.42 7.82
C ARG A 410 3.12 -29.00 7.36
N GLU A 411 2.27 -29.37 8.30
CA GLU A 411 0.94 -29.90 7.98
C GLU A 411 0.06 -28.82 7.32
N ILE A 412 0.09 -27.57 7.78
CA ILE A 412 -0.59 -26.44 7.15
C ILE A 412 -0.14 -26.29 5.69
N ALA A 413 1.17 -26.34 5.44
CA ALA A 413 1.71 -26.24 4.08
C ALA A 413 1.27 -27.42 3.20
N ARG A 414 1.28 -28.65 3.75
CA ARG A 414 0.82 -29.88 3.08
C ARG A 414 -0.66 -29.79 2.69
N VAL A 415 -1.51 -29.41 3.62
CA VAL A 415 -2.96 -29.25 3.39
C VAL A 415 -3.21 -28.19 2.34
N ALA A 416 -2.57 -27.02 2.43
CA ALA A 416 -2.70 -25.95 1.43
C ALA A 416 -2.25 -26.42 0.03
N ALA A 417 -1.14 -27.18 -0.07
CA ALA A 417 -0.67 -27.75 -1.33
C ALA A 417 -1.64 -28.80 -1.88
N TYR A 418 -2.21 -29.63 -1.02
CA TYR A 418 -3.19 -30.65 -1.41
C TYR A 418 -4.46 -30.01 -1.95
N VAL A 419 -5.04 -29.06 -1.24
CA VAL A 419 -6.27 -28.37 -1.66
C VAL A 419 -6.05 -27.58 -2.95
N ASN A 420 -4.88 -26.94 -3.13
CA ASN A 420 -4.53 -26.28 -4.40
C ASN A 420 -4.43 -27.24 -5.59
N LYS A 421 -4.17 -28.54 -5.36
CA LYS A 421 -4.14 -29.54 -6.43
C LYS A 421 -5.51 -30.14 -6.72
N THR A 422 -6.35 -30.29 -5.69
CA THR A 422 -7.62 -31.02 -5.79
C THR A 422 -8.83 -30.15 -6.12
N VAL A 423 -8.79 -28.87 -5.75
CA VAL A 423 -9.92 -27.94 -5.96
C VAL A 423 -9.54 -26.89 -7.00
N GLU A 424 -9.08 -25.75 -6.56
CA GLU A 424 -8.63 -24.65 -7.38
C GLU A 424 -7.30 -24.11 -6.88
N ASN A 425 -6.38 -23.90 -7.80
CA ASN A 425 -5.06 -23.40 -7.45
C ASN A 425 -5.09 -21.88 -7.27
N ILE A 426 -5.25 -21.43 -6.03
CA ILE A 426 -5.14 -20.02 -5.64
C ILE A 426 -3.77 -19.68 -5.02
N GLY A 427 -2.82 -20.59 -5.09
CA GLY A 427 -1.43 -20.40 -4.64
C GLY A 427 -1.31 -20.11 -3.15
N ALA A 428 -0.48 -19.12 -2.80
CA ALA A 428 -0.24 -18.75 -1.40
C ALA A 428 -1.48 -18.18 -0.67
N ARG A 429 -2.52 -17.74 -1.39
CA ARG A 429 -3.77 -17.29 -0.77
C ARG A 429 -4.45 -18.42 0.02
N ARG A 430 -4.22 -19.67 -0.38
CA ARG A 430 -4.74 -20.85 0.34
C ARG A 430 -4.21 -20.93 1.79
N LEU A 431 -3.00 -20.45 2.04
CA LEU A 431 -2.45 -20.43 3.40
C LEU A 431 -3.27 -19.56 4.35
N HIS A 432 -3.80 -18.43 3.89
CA HIS A 432 -4.70 -17.60 4.70
C HIS A 432 -5.97 -18.38 5.07
N THR A 433 -6.63 -19.00 4.10
CA THR A 433 -7.87 -19.77 4.34
C THR A 433 -7.65 -20.92 5.33
N VAL A 434 -6.52 -21.64 5.20
CA VAL A 434 -6.21 -22.74 6.12
C VAL A 434 -5.88 -22.23 7.51
N LEU A 435 -5.07 -21.17 7.63
CA LEU A 435 -4.73 -20.56 8.92
C LEU A 435 -5.96 -19.99 9.62
N GLU A 436 -6.81 -19.24 8.92
CA GLU A 436 -8.05 -18.70 9.47
C GLU A 436 -8.93 -19.79 10.03
N ARG A 437 -9.08 -20.91 9.33
CA ARG A 437 -9.85 -22.05 9.82
C ARG A 437 -9.30 -22.66 11.10
N ILE A 438 -7.97 -22.74 11.22
CA ILE A 438 -7.30 -23.28 12.42
C ILE A 438 -7.46 -22.36 13.62
N VAL A 439 -7.27 -21.05 13.40
CA VAL A 439 -7.30 -20.08 14.51
C VAL A 439 -8.69 -19.52 14.82
N GLU A 440 -9.70 -19.83 14.02
CA GLU A 440 -11.08 -19.29 14.13
C GLU A 440 -11.63 -19.35 15.57
N THR A 441 -11.62 -20.53 16.19
CA THR A 441 -12.12 -20.72 17.55
C THR A 441 -11.24 -20.02 18.60
N ILE A 442 -9.90 -20.10 18.42
CA ILE A 442 -8.95 -19.45 19.31
C ILE A 442 -9.15 -17.93 19.27
N SER A 443 -9.31 -17.37 18.08
CA SER A 443 -9.54 -15.94 17.86
C SER A 443 -10.90 -15.49 18.43
N PHE A 444 -11.93 -16.31 18.33
CA PHE A 444 -13.25 -16.00 18.90
C PHE A 444 -13.21 -15.96 20.42
N ASP A 445 -12.54 -16.92 21.04
CA ASP A 445 -12.48 -17.05 22.51
C ASP A 445 -11.38 -16.14 23.12
N ALA A 446 -10.47 -15.57 22.33
CA ALA A 446 -9.29 -14.82 22.80
C ALA A 446 -9.65 -13.67 23.75
N SER A 447 -10.74 -12.95 23.47
CA SER A 447 -11.20 -11.83 24.30
C SER A 447 -11.71 -12.25 25.68
N GLU A 448 -12.12 -13.52 25.85
CA GLU A 448 -12.62 -14.09 27.12
C GLU A 448 -11.50 -14.83 27.89
N MET A 449 -10.35 -15.06 27.25
CA MET A 449 -9.20 -15.71 27.88
C MET A 449 -8.49 -14.78 28.86
N SER A 450 -7.91 -15.36 29.90
CA SER A 450 -7.10 -14.61 30.87
C SER A 450 -5.82 -14.11 30.19
N PRO A 451 -5.41 -12.84 30.40
CA PRO A 451 -4.14 -12.32 29.85
C PRO A 451 -2.95 -13.19 30.29
N GLY A 452 -2.08 -13.52 29.37
CA GLY A 452 -0.93 -14.41 29.57
C GLY A 452 -1.23 -15.89 29.32
N THR A 453 -2.43 -16.24 28.83
CA THR A 453 -2.73 -17.61 28.39
C THR A 453 -1.89 -17.98 27.18
N THR A 454 -1.22 -19.13 27.23
CA THR A 454 -0.47 -19.69 26.10
C THR A 454 -1.29 -20.79 25.44
N VAL A 455 -1.50 -20.67 24.12
CA VAL A 455 -2.18 -21.68 23.30
C VAL A 455 -1.19 -22.26 22.31
N THR A 456 -1.00 -23.59 22.36
CA THR A 456 -0.11 -24.27 21.42
C THR A 456 -0.92 -24.91 20.30
N VAL A 457 -0.61 -24.54 19.07
CA VAL A 457 -1.15 -25.17 17.86
C VAL A 457 -0.20 -26.30 17.46
N ASP A 458 -0.61 -27.50 17.74
CA ASP A 458 0.09 -28.73 17.41
C ASP A 458 -0.48 -29.45 16.18
N LEU A 459 0.13 -30.56 15.77
CA LEU A 459 -0.27 -31.35 14.62
C LEU A 459 -1.72 -31.88 14.74
N ASP A 460 -2.11 -32.29 15.95
CA ASP A 460 -3.41 -32.93 16.18
C ASP A 460 -4.53 -31.89 16.07
N LEU A 461 -4.33 -30.71 16.64
CA LEU A 461 -5.26 -29.58 16.48
C LEU A 461 -5.42 -29.18 15.01
N VAL A 462 -4.33 -29.10 14.25
CA VAL A 462 -4.39 -28.79 12.81
C VAL A 462 -5.22 -29.83 12.08
N LYS A 463 -4.96 -31.13 12.29
CA LYS A 463 -5.71 -32.22 11.64
C LYS A 463 -7.20 -32.18 12.00
N GLU A 464 -7.53 -31.95 13.26
CA GLU A 464 -8.92 -31.81 13.71
C GLU A 464 -9.66 -30.68 12.96
N ARG A 465 -9.02 -29.51 12.86
CA ARG A 465 -9.65 -28.29 12.31
C ARG A 465 -9.75 -28.28 10.79
N VAL A 466 -8.88 -29.04 10.09
CA VAL A 466 -8.86 -29.08 8.61
C VAL A 466 -9.39 -30.39 8.03
N SER A 467 -9.90 -31.32 8.86
CA SER A 467 -10.45 -32.60 8.40
C SER A 467 -11.52 -32.42 7.33
N ASP A 468 -12.46 -31.48 7.53
CA ASP A 468 -13.52 -31.17 6.58
C ASP A 468 -13.00 -30.67 5.21
N MET A 469 -11.87 -29.98 5.21
CA MET A 469 -11.24 -29.50 3.98
C MET A 469 -10.57 -30.64 3.18
N LEU A 470 -10.21 -31.76 3.83
CA LEU A 470 -9.58 -32.91 3.20
C LEU A 470 -10.60 -33.93 2.70
N GLU A 471 -11.76 -34.06 3.37
CA GLU A 471 -12.78 -35.04 3.01
C GLU A 471 -13.62 -34.68 1.77
N GLY A 472 -13.44 -33.49 1.21
CA GLY A 472 -13.99 -33.12 -0.11
C GLY A 472 -15.51 -32.97 -0.19
N SER A 473 -16.23 -33.01 0.93
CA SER A 473 -17.69 -33.08 0.91
C SER A 473 -18.41 -31.72 0.83
N ASP A 474 -17.72 -30.59 1.03
CA ASP A 474 -18.40 -29.27 1.01
C ASP A 474 -17.50 -28.08 0.62
N LEU A 475 -16.60 -28.28 -0.34
CA LEU A 475 -15.67 -27.24 -0.80
C LEU A 475 -16.35 -26.06 -1.50
N SER A 476 -17.61 -26.24 -1.92
CA SER A 476 -18.42 -25.13 -2.48
C SER A 476 -18.75 -24.03 -1.47
N LYS A 477 -18.68 -24.30 -0.17
CA LYS A 477 -18.89 -23.30 0.91
C LYS A 477 -17.68 -22.39 1.14
N TYR A 478 -16.50 -22.77 0.64
CA TYR A 478 -15.22 -22.04 0.82
C TYR A 478 -14.72 -21.39 -0.47
N ILE A 479 -15.51 -21.44 -1.54
CA ILE A 479 -15.30 -20.69 -2.78
C ILE A 479 -16.10 -19.40 -2.64
N ILE A 480 -15.43 -18.33 -2.24
CA ILE A 480 -15.96 -16.96 -2.28
C ILE A 480 -15.55 -16.32 -3.60
#